data_acbcaf76eaf7dfd1b26081fe415fb3ad
#
_entry.id   acbcaf76eaf7dfd1b26081fe415fb3ad
#
_cell.length_a   1.000
_cell.length_b   1.000
_cell.length_c   1.000
_cell.angle_alpha   90.00
_cell.angle_beta   90.00
_cell.angle_gamma   90.00
#
_symmetry.space_group_name_H-M   'P 1'
#
loop_
_entity.id
_entity.type
_entity.pdbx_description
1 polymer ?
#
loop_
_entity_poly.entity_id
_entity_poly.type
_entity_poly.pdbx_seq_one_letter_code
_entity_poly.pdbx_strand_id
1 'polypeptide(L)'
;MSGKYRVGIIGCGGMSRNHVNGYLNCGRYEIAALADLNESAMTDMDSRYKLTTNHYTDAREMLAKENLDVVSVCTWHGGHAPWTIAAAAYTPKAILCEKPMADTLGNAEQMLVACRRNGVKLAIAHQRRFLPAYTLAKNLISQGAIGQVQLIQSFGGDGLPNYSSHKTDMYRYLLSDDECEWVMGNIERKTDQYERSTRIEDCALGVFQFKGGARAMLLSDLVPNHYQGAKIFGSDGMLDITTEQVMLLNKETGGKWDLQEPDGKFFKLKELGKRFEWDEGGAGQADELADWIEDKVVHRGNAQNGYKALQMIHAVYESARMHEKVVMPVRTRVNPLDLMVESGHLTPERPGRYDIRAFLLRGERMTSDTE
;
A
#
# COMPACT_ATOMS: atom_id res chain seq x y z
N MET A 1 33.87 -6.19 -0.64
CA MET A 1 32.64 -5.55 -0.12
C MET A 1 31.74 -5.38 -1.33
N SER A 2 30.55 -5.98 -1.35
CA SER A 2 29.58 -5.74 -2.42
C SER A 2 29.18 -4.27 -2.34
N GLY A 3 29.25 -3.54 -3.47
CA GLY A 3 28.82 -2.14 -3.52
C GLY A 3 27.35 -2.00 -3.13
N LYS A 4 26.93 -0.78 -2.80
CA LYS A 4 25.52 -0.47 -2.55
C LYS A 4 24.70 -0.59 -3.84
N TYR A 5 23.43 -0.98 -3.73
CA TYR A 5 22.49 -0.96 -4.86
C TYR A 5 22.17 0.47 -5.25
N ARG A 6 22.32 0.80 -6.53
CA ARG A 6 22.00 2.11 -7.09
C ARG A 6 20.50 2.26 -7.32
N VAL A 7 19.91 3.29 -6.72
CA VAL A 7 18.46 3.54 -6.76
C VAL A 7 18.12 4.77 -7.58
N GLY A 8 17.18 4.66 -8.49
CA GLY A 8 16.49 5.78 -9.13
C GLY A 8 15.08 5.94 -8.60
N ILE A 9 14.64 7.18 -8.35
CA ILE A 9 13.29 7.46 -7.84
C ILE A 9 12.50 8.23 -8.88
N ILE A 10 11.32 7.73 -9.22
CA ILE A 10 10.35 8.38 -10.13
C ILE A 10 9.20 8.94 -9.31
N GLY A 11 9.09 10.27 -9.26
CA GLY A 11 8.16 11.01 -8.40
C GLY A 11 8.79 11.37 -7.05
N CYS A 12 9.05 12.66 -6.82
CA CYS A 12 9.73 13.21 -5.63
C CYS A 12 8.76 13.88 -4.65
N GLY A 13 7.50 13.38 -4.59
CA GLY A 13 6.45 13.86 -3.67
C GLY A 13 6.61 13.36 -2.24
N GLY A 14 5.53 13.49 -1.45
CA GLY A 14 5.53 13.11 -0.02
C GLY A 14 5.89 11.65 0.24
N MET A 15 5.37 10.70 -0.55
CA MET A 15 5.60 9.28 -0.32
C MET A 15 7.00 8.80 -0.69
N SER A 16 7.66 9.45 -1.65
CA SER A 16 9.06 9.13 -2.00
C SER A 16 10.02 9.34 -0.82
N ARG A 17 9.69 10.23 0.10
CA ARG A 17 10.47 10.46 1.33
C ARG A 17 10.55 9.21 2.20
N ASN A 18 9.47 8.40 2.26
CA ASN A 18 9.48 7.13 3.00
C ASN A 18 10.41 6.11 2.32
N HIS A 19 10.44 6.08 0.99
CA HIS A 19 11.37 5.22 0.25
C HIS A 19 12.82 5.64 0.49
N VAL A 20 13.13 6.94 0.37
CA VAL A 20 14.48 7.48 0.63
C VAL A 20 14.93 7.14 2.06
N ASN A 21 14.09 7.44 3.08
CA ASN A 21 14.37 7.09 4.46
C ASN A 21 14.63 5.58 4.62
N GLY A 22 13.78 4.74 4.03
CA GLY A 22 13.94 3.29 4.08
C GLY A 22 15.29 2.83 3.52
N TYR A 23 15.68 3.33 2.36
CA TYR A 23 16.96 2.99 1.73
C TYR A 23 18.16 3.49 2.53
N LEU A 24 18.12 4.72 3.02
CA LEU A 24 19.21 5.30 3.82
C LEU A 24 19.37 4.57 5.17
N ASN A 25 18.28 4.30 5.87
CA ASN A 25 18.28 3.61 7.16
C ASN A 25 18.68 2.12 7.04
N CYS A 26 18.34 1.48 5.94
CA CYS A 26 18.80 0.13 5.61
C CYS A 26 20.31 0.08 5.36
N GLY A 27 20.89 1.13 4.74
CA GLY A 27 22.34 1.26 4.52
C GLY A 27 22.89 0.43 3.35
N ARG A 28 22.07 -0.38 2.66
CA ARG A 28 22.46 -1.24 1.52
C ARG A 28 22.30 -0.56 0.16
N TYR A 29 21.84 0.70 0.15
CA TYR A 29 21.44 1.43 -1.06
C TYR A 29 22.14 2.78 -1.16
N GLU A 30 22.24 3.28 -2.38
CA GLU A 30 22.68 4.63 -2.75
C GLU A 30 21.61 5.24 -3.66
N ILE A 31 21.11 6.40 -3.29
CA ILE A 31 20.20 7.17 -4.18
C ILE A 31 21.04 7.85 -5.22
N ALA A 32 20.97 7.37 -6.45
CA ALA A 32 21.82 7.82 -7.56
C ALA A 32 21.13 8.89 -8.41
N ALA A 33 19.82 8.80 -8.58
CA ALA A 33 19.07 9.71 -9.47
C ALA A 33 17.63 9.91 -9.01
N LEU A 34 17.12 11.11 -9.30
CA LEU A 34 15.75 11.54 -9.06
C LEU A 34 15.10 11.98 -10.35
N ALA A 35 13.84 11.63 -10.56
CA ALA A 35 13.04 12.08 -11.69
C ALA A 35 11.70 12.63 -11.24
N ASP A 36 11.42 13.89 -11.53
CA ASP A 36 10.15 14.56 -11.27
C ASP A 36 9.93 15.69 -12.28
N LEU A 37 8.69 15.97 -12.64
CA LEU A 37 8.33 17.12 -13.48
C LEU A 37 8.65 18.46 -12.80
N ASN A 38 8.73 18.46 -11.47
CA ASN A 38 9.04 19.61 -10.65
C ASN A 38 10.50 19.53 -10.15
N GLU A 39 11.39 20.34 -10.76
CA GLU A 39 12.80 20.40 -10.39
C GLU A 39 13.04 20.78 -8.93
N SER A 40 12.17 21.64 -8.35
CA SER A 40 12.31 22.00 -6.93
C SER A 40 12.09 20.84 -5.99
N ALA A 41 11.24 19.88 -6.35
CA ALA A 41 10.99 18.69 -5.53
C ALA A 41 12.25 17.80 -5.42
N MET A 42 13.03 17.71 -6.48
CA MET A 42 14.31 16.97 -6.49
C MET A 42 15.37 17.71 -5.65
N THR A 43 15.50 19.01 -5.83
CA THR A 43 16.42 19.86 -5.04
C THR A 43 16.10 19.82 -3.55
N ASP A 44 14.79 19.86 -3.19
CA ASP A 44 14.32 19.73 -1.80
C ASP A 44 14.67 18.37 -1.21
N MET A 45 14.57 17.31 -2.02
CA MET A 45 14.94 15.94 -1.61
C MET A 45 16.44 15.86 -1.29
N ASP A 46 17.30 16.32 -2.21
CA ASP A 46 18.75 16.37 -2.01
C ASP A 46 19.13 17.17 -0.76
N SER A 47 18.55 18.36 -0.61
CA SER A 47 18.80 19.23 0.54
C SER A 47 18.39 18.58 1.86
N ARG A 48 17.21 17.96 1.90
CA ARG A 48 16.65 17.31 3.10
C ARG A 48 17.48 16.13 3.58
N TYR A 49 17.93 15.31 2.66
CA TYR A 49 18.65 14.05 2.97
C TYR A 49 20.16 14.14 2.76
N LYS A 50 20.67 15.33 2.40
CA LYS A 50 22.10 15.58 2.09
C LYS A 50 22.60 14.63 1.01
N LEU A 51 21.82 14.48 -0.05
CA LEU A 51 22.16 13.67 -1.20
C LEU A 51 22.86 14.52 -2.27
N THR A 52 23.52 13.83 -3.18
CA THR A 52 24.06 14.38 -4.41
C THR A 52 23.63 13.46 -5.53
N THR A 53 22.49 13.76 -6.15
CA THR A 53 21.87 12.92 -7.15
C THR A 53 21.83 13.58 -8.52
N ASN A 54 21.69 12.78 -9.57
CA ASN A 54 21.38 13.29 -10.90
C ASN A 54 19.89 13.57 -11.01
N HIS A 55 19.51 14.75 -11.55
CA HIS A 55 18.12 15.17 -11.69
C HIS A 55 17.65 15.05 -13.14
N TYR A 56 16.41 14.57 -13.30
CA TYR A 56 15.77 14.38 -14.59
C TYR A 56 14.32 14.88 -14.55
N THR A 57 13.94 15.71 -15.52
CA THR A 57 12.52 16.10 -15.71
C THR A 57 11.75 15.08 -16.54
N ASP A 58 12.44 14.20 -17.27
CA ASP A 58 11.87 13.01 -17.91
C ASP A 58 12.49 11.73 -17.31
N ALA A 59 11.67 10.92 -16.65
CA ALA A 59 12.12 9.66 -16.07
C ALA A 59 12.64 8.65 -17.11
N ARG A 60 12.26 8.76 -18.39
CA ARG A 60 12.81 7.92 -19.46
C ARG A 60 14.29 8.22 -19.68
N GLU A 61 14.68 9.49 -19.57
CA GLU A 61 16.09 9.85 -19.66
C GLU A 61 16.90 9.29 -18.50
N MET A 62 16.36 9.36 -17.27
CA MET A 62 16.97 8.74 -16.10
C MET A 62 17.18 7.24 -16.34
N LEU A 63 16.11 6.53 -16.73
CA LEU A 63 16.18 5.08 -17.00
C LEU A 63 17.19 4.71 -18.09
N ALA A 64 17.35 5.56 -19.11
CA ALA A 64 18.27 5.31 -20.22
C ALA A 64 19.73 5.65 -19.89
N LYS A 65 19.97 6.64 -19.03
CA LYS A 65 21.32 7.17 -18.76
C LYS A 65 21.97 6.57 -17.51
N GLU A 66 21.13 6.18 -16.52
CA GLU A 66 21.61 5.67 -15.24
C GLU A 66 21.67 4.14 -15.25
N ASN A 67 22.71 3.58 -14.66
CA ASN A 67 22.80 2.16 -14.43
C ASN A 67 22.19 1.84 -13.05
N LEU A 68 20.88 1.58 -13.01
CA LEU A 68 20.10 1.42 -11.78
C LEU A 68 19.91 -0.06 -11.44
N ASP A 69 20.21 -0.43 -10.20
CA ASP A 69 19.85 -1.73 -9.66
C ASP A 69 18.39 -1.80 -9.21
N VAL A 70 17.86 -0.69 -8.71
CA VAL A 70 16.50 -0.60 -8.18
C VAL A 70 15.84 0.68 -8.68
N VAL A 71 14.56 0.59 -9.03
CA VAL A 71 13.73 1.75 -9.37
C VAL A 71 12.57 1.84 -8.39
N SER A 72 12.39 3.01 -7.75
CA SER A 72 11.20 3.34 -6.98
C SER A 72 10.22 4.12 -7.81
N VAL A 73 8.96 3.67 -7.86
CA VAL A 73 7.85 4.37 -8.52
C VAL A 73 6.95 4.97 -7.46
N CYS A 74 7.03 6.28 -7.27
CA CYS A 74 6.36 7.06 -6.22
C CYS A 74 5.43 8.14 -6.80
N THR A 75 4.94 7.94 -8.00
CA THR A 75 4.01 8.84 -8.70
C THR A 75 2.59 8.72 -8.12
N TRP A 76 1.64 9.44 -8.69
CA TRP A 76 0.22 9.21 -8.42
C TRP A 76 -0.25 7.88 -9.02
N HIS A 77 -1.40 7.37 -8.55
CA HIS A 77 -1.93 6.04 -8.84
C HIS A 77 -1.92 5.68 -10.33
N GLY A 78 -2.39 6.60 -11.19
CA GLY A 78 -2.39 6.40 -12.65
C GLY A 78 -1.00 6.31 -13.29
N GLY A 79 0.05 6.76 -12.59
CA GLY A 79 1.45 6.68 -13.04
C GLY A 79 2.15 5.37 -12.66
N HIS A 80 1.61 4.58 -11.73
CA HIS A 80 2.26 3.37 -11.23
C HIS A 80 2.52 2.35 -12.34
N ALA A 81 1.51 2.02 -13.12
CA ALA A 81 1.64 1.04 -14.19
C ALA A 81 2.54 1.52 -15.33
N PRO A 82 2.32 2.68 -15.96
CA PRO A 82 3.19 3.11 -17.07
C PRO A 82 4.65 3.21 -16.65
N TRP A 83 4.96 3.74 -15.47
CA TRP A 83 6.36 3.86 -15.04
C TRP A 83 6.99 2.55 -14.61
N THR A 84 6.23 1.64 -13.98
CA THR A 84 6.72 0.28 -13.67
C THR A 84 7.03 -0.49 -14.96
N ILE A 85 6.15 -0.41 -15.95
CA ILE A 85 6.34 -1.09 -17.25
C ILE A 85 7.55 -0.49 -17.99
N ALA A 86 7.66 0.83 -18.01
CA ALA A 86 8.82 1.51 -18.62
C ALA A 86 10.13 1.12 -17.91
N ALA A 87 10.16 1.15 -16.58
CA ALA A 87 11.33 0.78 -15.80
C ALA A 87 11.73 -0.70 -16.03
N ALA A 88 10.75 -1.61 -16.12
CA ALA A 88 11.02 -3.02 -16.36
C ALA A 88 11.75 -3.29 -17.68
N ALA A 89 11.56 -2.44 -18.71
CA ALA A 89 12.27 -2.57 -19.99
C ALA A 89 13.78 -2.32 -19.88
N TYR A 90 14.24 -1.61 -18.84
CA TYR A 90 15.66 -1.37 -18.57
C TYR A 90 16.28 -2.40 -17.61
N THR A 91 15.52 -3.42 -17.26
CA THR A 91 15.98 -4.61 -16.51
C THR A 91 16.69 -4.32 -15.18
N PRO A 92 16.19 -3.41 -14.32
CA PRO A 92 16.73 -3.31 -12.97
C PRO A 92 16.53 -4.64 -12.23
N LYS A 93 17.29 -4.91 -11.19
CA LYS A 93 17.13 -6.14 -10.36
C LYS A 93 15.76 -6.18 -9.68
N ALA A 94 15.28 -5.00 -9.25
CA ALA A 94 13.97 -4.87 -8.62
C ALA A 94 13.32 -3.51 -8.88
N ILE A 95 11.98 -3.50 -8.78
CA ILE A 95 11.17 -2.28 -8.74
C ILE A 95 10.36 -2.30 -7.45
N LEU A 96 10.36 -1.18 -6.72
CA LEU A 96 9.47 -0.92 -5.59
C LEU A 96 8.45 0.14 -6.02
N CYS A 97 7.19 -0.27 -6.20
CA CYS A 97 6.11 0.61 -6.62
C CYS A 97 5.20 0.95 -5.44
N GLU A 98 4.79 2.21 -5.32
CA GLU A 98 3.80 2.64 -4.33
C GLU A 98 2.45 1.94 -4.50
N LYS A 99 1.71 1.89 -3.39
CA LYS A 99 0.33 1.39 -3.34
C LYS A 99 -0.69 2.50 -3.71
N PRO A 100 -1.89 2.16 -4.21
CA PRO A 100 -2.30 0.84 -4.69
C PRO A 100 -1.46 0.41 -5.90
N MET A 101 -1.31 -0.89 -6.13
CA MET A 101 -0.45 -1.39 -7.22
C MET A 101 -0.71 -0.70 -8.55
N ALA A 102 -1.99 -0.48 -8.89
CA ALA A 102 -2.45 0.24 -10.06
C ALA A 102 -3.87 0.79 -9.83
N ASP A 103 -4.36 1.58 -10.75
CA ASP A 103 -5.73 2.11 -10.81
C ASP A 103 -6.76 1.08 -11.30
N THR A 104 -6.31 0.09 -12.08
CA THR A 104 -7.14 -0.98 -12.63
C THR A 104 -6.46 -2.35 -12.54
N LEU A 105 -7.24 -3.43 -12.54
CA LEU A 105 -6.69 -4.80 -12.59
C LEU A 105 -5.96 -5.07 -13.90
N GLY A 106 -6.44 -4.51 -15.02
CA GLY A 106 -5.76 -4.66 -16.30
C GLY A 106 -4.35 -4.06 -16.30
N ASN A 107 -4.20 -2.86 -15.73
CA ASN A 107 -2.91 -2.21 -15.57
C ASN A 107 -1.99 -2.99 -14.63
N ALA A 108 -2.51 -3.50 -13.52
CA ALA A 108 -1.74 -4.33 -12.59
C ALA A 108 -1.24 -5.63 -13.24
N GLU A 109 -2.06 -6.28 -14.08
CA GLU A 109 -1.66 -7.46 -14.85
C GLU A 109 -0.54 -7.15 -15.86
N GLN A 110 -0.61 -6.00 -16.53
CA GLN A 110 0.45 -5.56 -17.44
C GLN A 110 1.77 -5.34 -16.70
N MET A 111 1.74 -4.78 -15.47
CA MET A 111 2.95 -4.66 -14.62
C MET A 111 3.55 -6.03 -14.31
N LEU A 112 2.71 -7.00 -13.89
CA LEU A 112 3.16 -8.37 -13.60
C LEU A 112 3.80 -9.03 -14.83
N VAL A 113 3.17 -8.88 -16.00
CA VAL A 113 3.67 -9.43 -17.25
C VAL A 113 4.98 -8.78 -17.66
N ALA A 114 5.08 -7.45 -17.62
CA ALA A 114 6.29 -6.71 -17.99
C ALA A 114 7.48 -7.10 -17.11
N CYS A 115 7.30 -7.09 -15.78
CA CYS A 115 8.37 -7.44 -14.85
C CYS A 115 8.80 -8.91 -15.00
N ARG A 116 7.85 -9.84 -15.11
CA ARG A 116 8.17 -11.26 -15.31
C ARG A 116 8.93 -11.52 -16.62
N ARG A 117 8.53 -10.89 -17.72
CA ARG A 117 9.20 -11.05 -19.03
C ARG A 117 10.63 -10.54 -19.03
N ASN A 118 10.91 -9.53 -18.23
CA ASN A 118 12.23 -8.91 -18.14
C ASN A 118 13.07 -9.44 -16.97
N GLY A 119 12.58 -10.42 -16.20
CA GLY A 119 13.29 -10.97 -15.05
C GLY A 119 13.41 -10.00 -13.87
N VAL A 120 12.54 -9.00 -13.80
CA VAL A 120 12.57 -7.94 -12.77
C VAL A 120 11.69 -8.33 -11.60
N LYS A 121 12.20 -8.23 -10.39
CA LYS A 121 11.45 -8.46 -9.14
C LYS A 121 10.59 -7.22 -8.85
N LEU A 122 9.26 -7.38 -8.76
CA LEU A 122 8.33 -6.29 -8.48
C LEU A 122 7.75 -6.42 -7.07
N ALA A 123 8.03 -5.43 -6.23
CA ALA A 123 7.42 -5.26 -4.91
C ALA A 123 6.47 -4.06 -4.90
N ILE A 124 5.38 -4.17 -4.12
CA ILE A 124 4.45 -3.08 -3.86
C ILE A 124 4.67 -2.58 -2.43
N ALA A 125 4.71 -1.27 -2.25
CA ALA A 125 5.04 -0.61 -0.99
C ALA A 125 3.91 -0.73 0.06
N HIS A 126 3.53 -1.96 0.39
CA HIS A 126 2.69 -2.26 1.54
C HIS A 126 3.54 -2.29 2.82
N GLN A 127 4.11 -1.14 3.19
CA GLN A 127 5.07 -0.98 4.28
C GLN A 127 4.53 -1.45 5.64
N ARG A 128 3.20 -1.54 5.82
CA ARG A 128 2.60 -2.05 7.06
C ARG A 128 2.96 -3.50 7.35
N ARG A 129 3.24 -4.32 6.34
CA ARG A 129 3.75 -5.68 6.51
C ARG A 129 5.09 -5.74 7.26
N PHE A 130 5.80 -4.62 7.32
CA PHE A 130 7.12 -4.49 7.94
C PHE A 130 7.08 -3.75 9.28
N LEU A 131 5.92 -3.22 9.67
CA LEU A 131 5.78 -2.59 10.98
C LEU A 131 5.87 -3.65 12.09
N PRO A 132 6.63 -3.35 13.16
CA PRO A 132 6.81 -4.29 14.27
C PRO A 132 5.50 -4.77 14.89
N ALA A 133 4.53 -3.88 15.10
CA ALA A 133 3.22 -4.23 15.65
C ALA A 133 2.46 -5.25 14.77
N TYR A 134 2.46 -5.07 13.43
CA TYR A 134 1.80 -6.02 12.53
C TYR A 134 2.54 -7.36 12.43
N THR A 135 3.87 -7.32 12.49
CA THR A 135 4.70 -8.54 12.54
C THR A 135 4.44 -9.33 13.83
N LEU A 136 4.40 -8.64 14.98
CA LEU A 136 4.06 -9.24 16.26
C LEU A 136 2.66 -9.85 16.25
N ALA A 137 1.66 -9.10 15.79
CA ALA A 137 0.27 -9.60 15.68
C ALA A 137 0.19 -10.87 14.82
N LYS A 138 0.87 -10.89 13.66
CA LYS A 138 0.96 -12.09 12.82
C LYS A 138 1.62 -13.26 13.56
N ASN A 139 2.70 -13.03 14.29
CA ASN A 139 3.38 -14.06 15.06
C ASN A 139 2.47 -14.62 16.16
N LEU A 140 1.78 -13.77 16.92
CA LEU A 140 0.82 -14.19 17.95
C LEU A 140 -0.31 -15.05 17.35
N ILE A 141 -0.86 -14.63 16.20
CA ILE A 141 -1.87 -15.42 15.47
C ILE A 141 -1.31 -16.78 15.06
N SER A 142 -0.11 -16.82 14.48
CA SER A 142 0.51 -18.07 14.00
C SER A 142 0.90 -19.02 15.15
N GLN A 143 1.17 -18.48 16.33
CA GLN A 143 1.43 -19.25 17.57
C GLN A 143 0.16 -19.73 18.27
N GLY A 144 -1.02 -19.33 17.76
CA GLY A 144 -2.31 -19.73 18.33
C GLY A 144 -2.74 -18.93 19.56
N ALA A 145 -2.14 -17.77 19.84
CA ALA A 145 -2.43 -16.96 21.03
C ALA A 145 -3.91 -16.56 21.18
N ILE A 146 -4.67 -16.54 20.07
CA ILE A 146 -6.13 -16.27 20.05
C ILE A 146 -6.93 -17.44 19.44
N GLY A 147 -6.31 -18.60 19.23
CA GLY A 147 -6.92 -19.73 18.52
C GLY A 147 -7.13 -19.44 17.03
N GLN A 148 -8.16 -20.03 16.44
CA GLN A 148 -8.50 -19.83 15.02
C GLN A 148 -9.13 -18.46 14.82
N VAL A 149 -8.58 -17.64 13.89
CA VAL A 149 -9.15 -16.35 13.53
C VAL A 149 -10.53 -16.55 12.90
N GLN A 150 -11.54 -15.87 13.44
CA GLN A 150 -12.93 -15.90 12.97
C GLN A 150 -13.31 -14.62 12.24
N LEU A 151 -12.92 -13.46 12.79
CA LEU A 151 -13.25 -12.15 12.21
C LEU A 151 -12.11 -11.15 12.40
N ILE A 152 -11.83 -10.38 11.36
CA ILE A 152 -11.00 -9.16 11.42
C ILE A 152 -11.89 -7.97 11.10
N GLN A 153 -12.03 -7.03 12.03
CA GLN A 153 -12.76 -5.78 11.82
C GLN A 153 -11.78 -4.63 11.70
N SER A 154 -11.91 -3.81 10.64
CA SER A 154 -11.07 -2.63 10.46
C SER A 154 -11.81 -1.43 9.89
N PHE A 155 -11.21 -0.27 10.05
CA PHE A 155 -11.72 1.00 9.57
C PHE A 155 -10.75 1.58 8.55
N GLY A 156 -11.28 2.11 7.46
CA GLY A 156 -10.56 2.77 6.39
C GLY A 156 -10.98 4.24 6.25
N GLY A 157 -10.35 4.93 5.32
CA GLY A 157 -10.69 6.30 4.97
C GLY A 157 -10.00 6.72 3.69
N ASP A 158 -10.29 7.93 3.23
CA ASP A 158 -9.74 8.52 2.00
C ASP A 158 -9.95 7.63 0.75
N GLY A 159 -11.07 6.91 0.73
CA GLY A 159 -11.46 5.98 -0.32
C GLY A 159 -10.74 4.62 -0.30
N LEU A 160 -11.39 3.63 -0.91
CA LEU A 160 -10.89 2.26 -0.99
C LEU A 160 -9.49 2.14 -1.64
N PRO A 161 -9.18 2.83 -2.76
CA PRO A 161 -7.88 2.69 -3.40
C PRO A 161 -6.72 3.24 -2.56
N ASN A 162 -6.96 4.29 -1.77
CA ASN A 162 -5.89 4.92 -1.00
C ASN A 162 -5.62 4.18 0.33
N TYR A 163 -6.38 4.50 1.37
CA TYR A 163 -6.09 3.99 2.71
C TYR A 163 -6.54 2.55 2.90
N SER A 164 -7.68 2.19 2.33
CA SER A 164 -8.26 0.85 2.50
C SER A 164 -7.49 -0.24 1.74
N SER A 165 -6.62 0.12 0.79
CA SER A 165 -5.67 -0.82 0.17
C SER A 165 -4.69 -1.41 1.20
N HIS A 166 -4.32 -0.65 2.23
CA HIS A 166 -3.55 -1.19 3.35
C HIS A 166 -4.33 -2.21 4.18
N LYS A 167 -5.67 -2.08 4.25
CA LYS A 167 -6.51 -3.00 5.04
C LYS A 167 -6.67 -4.33 4.35
N THR A 168 -6.97 -4.33 3.05
CA THR A 168 -7.09 -5.58 2.29
C THR A 168 -5.77 -6.36 2.24
N ASP A 169 -4.65 -5.66 2.12
CA ASP A 169 -3.33 -6.27 2.22
C ASP A 169 -3.03 -6.80 3.63
N MET A 170 -3.39 -6.05 4.67
CA MET A 170 -3.22 -6.44 6.06
C MET A 170 -4.01 -7.72 6.41
N TYR A 171 -5.25 -7.87 5.93
CA TYR A 171 -6.02 -9.10 6.15
C TYR A 171 -5.27 -10.31 5.63
N ARG A 172 -4.77 -10.24 4.42
CA ARG A 172 -3.98 -11.31 3.82
C ARG A 172 -2.72 -11.59 4.63
N TYR A 173 -1.98 -10.55 5.01
CA TYR A 173 -0.75 -10.68 5.79
C TYR A 173 -0.97 -11.38 7.13
N LEU A 174 -1.99 -10.95 7.88
CA LEU A 174 -2.32 -11.54 9.18
C LEU A 174 -2.82 -12.99 9.06
N LEU A 175 -3.50 -13.32 7.97
CA LEU A 175 -3.98 -14.66 7.64
C LEU A 175 -2.95 -15.49 6.83
N SER A 176 -1.65 -15.15 6.90
CA SER A 176 -0.57 -15.86 6.21
C SER A 176 -0.76 -15.94 4.68
N ASP A 177 -1.24 -14.85 4.10
CA ASP A 177 -1.54 -14.67 2.68
C ASP A 177 -2.63 -15.61 2.13
N ASP A 178 -3.57 -16.01 3.00
CA ASP A 178 -4.74 -16.82 2.63
C ASP A 178 -5.54 -16.18 1.48
N GLU A 179 -6.19 -17.02 0.69
CA GLU A 179 -6.96 -16.60 -0.48
C GLU A 179 -8.36 -16.13 -0.08
N CYS A 180 -8.73 -14.94 -0.57
CA CYS A 180 -10.11 -14.47 -0.50
C CYS A 180 -10.96 -15.29 -1.48
N GLU A 181 -12.06 -15.87 -1.02
CA GLU A 181 -12.97 -16.68 -1.83
C GLU A 181 -14.08 -15.83 -2.47
N TRP A 182 -14.65 -14.93 -1.67
CA TRP A 182 -15.69 -14.03 -2.15
C TRP A 182 -15.71 -12.73 -1.33
N VAL A 183 -16.30 -11.72 -1.96
CA VAL A 183 -16.51 -10.39 -1.37
C VAL A 183 -17.96 -9.97 -1.55
N MET A 184 -18.52 -9.32 -0.54
CA MET A 184 -19.81 -8.65 -0.59
C MET A 184 -19.62 -7.23 -0.07
N GLY A 185 -20.09 -6.23 -0.80
CA GLY A 185 -19.90 -4.85 -0.41
C GLY A 185 -20.84 -3.88 -1.07
N ASN A 186 -20.84 -2.67 -0.56
CA ASN A 186 -21.59 -1.55 -1.09
C ASN A 186 -20.82 -0.24 -0.89
N ILE A 187 -21.17 0.76 -1.67
CA ILE A 187 -20.56 2.10 -1.62
C ILE A 187 -21.66 3.18 -1.69
N GLU A 188 -21.34 4.36 -1.20
CA GLU A 188 -22.07 5.58 -1.46
C GLU A 188 -21.15 6.58 -2.16
N ARG A 189 -21.66 7.26 -3.21
CA ARG A 189 -20.93 8.31 -3.92
C ARG A 189 -21.90 9.41 -4.36
N LYS A 190 -22.07 10.40 -3.49
CA LYS A 190 -22.86 11.62 -3.77
C LYS A 190 -21.96 12.80 -4.15
N THR A 191 -20.68 12.69 -3.82
CA THR A 191 -19.67 13.71 -4.09
C THR A 191 -18.75 13.25 -5.21
N ASP A 192 -18.44 14.13 -6.20
CA ASP A 192 -17.50 13.81 -7.28
C ASP A 192 -16.06 13.89 -6.78
N GLN A 193 -15.69 12.93 -5.90
CA GLN A 193 -14.38 12.91 -5.26
C GLN A 193 -13.32 12.15 -6.07
N TYR A 194 -12.10 12.63 -5.93
CA TYR A 194 -10.88 12.04 -6.49
C TYR A 194 -9.78 12.02 -5.45
N GLU A 195 -8.98 10.97 -5.45
CA GLU A 195 -7.74 10.88 -4.71
C GLU A 195 -6.62 10.56 -5.70
N ARG A 196 -5.65 11.48 -5.83
CA ARG A 196 -4.48 11.30 -6.69
C ARG A 196 -4.80 10.76 -8.08
N SER A 197 -5.66 11.46 -8.82
CA SER A 197 -6.15 11.12 -10.17
C SER A 197 -7.11 9.92 -10.27
N THR A 198 -7.48 9.27 -9.19
CA THR A 198 -8.41 8.14 -9.18
C THR A 198 -9.73 8.56 -8.53
N ARG A 199 -10.86 8.21 -9.15
CA ARG A 199 -12.18 8.39 -8.52
C ARG A 199 -12.27 7.58 -7.25
N ILE A 200 -12.91 8.15 -6.23
CA ILE A 200 -13.21 7.47 -4.97
C ILE A 200 -14.70 7.65 -4.61
N GLU A 201 -15.17 6.81 -3.73
CA GLU A 201 -16.48 6.88 -3.09
C GLU A 201 -16.46 7.79 -1.86
N ASP A 202 -17.66 8.19 -1.38
CA ASP A 202 -17.82 8.92 -0.11
C ASP A 202 -17.66 7.98 1.10
N CYS A 203 -18.19 6.75 0.97
CA CYS A 203 -17.98 5.68 1.97
C CYS A 203 -18.18 4.31 1.34
N ALA A 204 -17.64 3.29 2.02
CA ALA A 204 -17.75 1.89 1.61
C ALA A 204 -17.87 0.93 2.79
N LEU A 205 -18.57 -0.19 2.53
CA LEU A 205 -18.63 -1.36 3.40
C LEU A 205 -18.22 -2.59 2.59
N GLY A 206 -17.32 -3.42 3.14
CA GLY A 206 -16.93 -4.69 2.54
C GLY A 206 -16.86 -5.83 3.54
N VAL A 207 -17.38 -7.00 3.17
CA VAL A 207 -17.20 -8.27 3.88
C VAL A 207 -16.46 -9.23 2.96
N PHE A 208 -15.40 -9.84 3.49
CA PHE A 208 -14.48 -10.72 2.78
C PHE A 208 -14.48 -12.10 3.45
N GLN A 209 -14.63 -13.16 2.68
CA GLN A 209 -14.48 -14.52 3.15
C GLN A 209 -13.16 -15.09 2.66
N PHE A 210 -12.40 -15.70 3.55
CA PHE A 210 -11.14 -16.38 3.24
C PHE A 210 -11.31 -17.90 3.25
N LYS A 211 -10.48 -18.62 2.49
CA LYS A 211 -10.53 -20.08 2.36
C LYS A 211 -10.32 -20.80 3.69
N GLY A 212 -9.45 -20.26 4.55
CA GLY A 212 -9.22 -20.78 5.91
C GLY A 212 -10.40 -20.60 6.88
N GLY A 213 -11.54 -20.04 6.43
CA GLY A 213 -12.75 -19.85 7.22
C GLY A 213 -12.87 -18.49 7.89
N ALA A 214 -11.79 -17.73 7.99
CA ALA A 214 -11.81 -16.38 8.55
C ALA A 214 -12.63 -15.41 7.67
N ARG A 215 -13.20 -14.39 8.31
CA ARG A 215 -13.85 -13.26 7.63
C ARG A 215 -13.14 -11.96 7.97
N ALA A 216 -13.25 -10.98 7.07
CA ALA A 216 -12.88 -9.61 7.38
C ALA A 216 -14.04 -8.67 7.08
N MET A 217 -14.11 -7.57 7.83
CA MET A 217 -15.08 -6.49 7.65
C MET A 217 -14.33 -5.16 7.55
N LEU A 218 -14.54 -4.45 6.47
CA LEU A 218 -14.01 -3.11 6.23
C LEU A 218 -15.14 -2.09 6.28
N LEU A 219 -14.93 -1.06 7.08
CA LEU A 219 -15.76 0.13 7.18
C LEU A 219 -14.92 1.33 6.74
N SER A 220 -15.09 1.81 5.51
CA SER A 220 -14.32 2.93 4.96
C SER A 220 -15.17 4.20 4.96
N ASP A 221 -14.63 5.26 5.57
CA ASP A 221 -15.27 6.58 5.67
C ASP A 221 -16.68 6.60 6.31
N LEU A 222 -17.05 5.54 7.04
CA LEU A 222 -18.32 5.43 7.78
C LEU A 222 -18.24 5.92 9.22
N VAL A 223 -17.04 6.08 9.74
CA VAL A 223 -16.77 6.59 11.09
C VAL A 223 -15.63 7.59 11.05
N PRO A 224 -15.51 8.49 12.06
CA PRO A 224 -14.38 9.41 12.13
C PRO A 224 -13.05 8.69 11.99
N ASN A 225 -12.20 9.17 11.11
CA ASN A 225 -10.99 8.48 10.62
C ASN A 225 -9.81 8.52 11.61
N HIS A 226 -10.05 8.29 12.90
CA HIS A 226 -9.00 8.35 13.92
C HIS A 226 -8.46 6.98 14.34
N TYR A 227 -9.15 5.87 13.99
CA TYR A 227 -8.73 4.53 14.34
C TYR A 227 -8.08 3.81 13.16
N GLN A 228 -6.75 3.77 13.18
CA GLN A 228 -5.97 3.16 12.09
C GLN A 228 -5.65 1.67 12.29
N GLY A 229 -6.29 1.03 13.23
CA GLY A 229 -6.02 -0.34 13.62
C GLY A 229 -6.98 -1.37 13.02
N ALA A 230 -6.97 -2.55 13.66
CA ALA A 230 -7.93 -3.62 13.47
C ALA A 230 -8.17 -4.38 14.77
N LYS A 231 -9.41 -4.86 14.94
CA LYS A 231 -9.76 -5.82 15.99
C LYS A 231 -9.86 -7.21 15.37
N ILE A 232 -9.18 -8.18 15.97
CA ILE A 232 -9.11 -9.55 15.49
C ILE A 232 -9.72 -10.46 16.55
N PHE A 233 -10.75 -11.16 16.16
CA PHE A 233 -11.50 -12.09 17.00
C PHE A 233 -11.12 -13.53 16.63
N GLY A 234 -10.56 -14.26 17.57
CA GLY A 234 -10.27 -15.68 17.46
C GLY A 234 -11.21 -16.53 18.30
N SER A 235 -11.06 -17.87 18.22
CA SER A 235 -11.85 -18.81 19.02
C SER A 235 -11.51 -18.73 20.51
N ASP A 236 -10.30 -18.31 20.87
CA ASP A 236 -9.78 -18.40 22.25
C ASP A 236 -9.29 -17.02 22.79
N GLY A 237 -9.46 -15.96 22.01
CA GLY A 237 -9.02 -14.63 22.41
C GLY A 237 -9.21 -13.56 21.33
N MET A 238 -8.64 -12.39 21.59
CA MET A 238 -8.75 -11.24 20.73
C MET A 238 -7.41 -10.47 20.67
N LEU A 239 -7.16 -9.82 19.54
CA LEU A 239 -6.13 -8.77 19.41
C LEU A 239 -6.80 -7.45 19.06
N ASP A 240 -6.28 -6.37 19.63
CA ASP A 240 -6.53 -5.00 19.18
C ASP A 240 -5.18 -4.42 18.72
N ILE A 241 -5.06 -4.17 17.43
CA ILE A 241 -3.79 -3.75 16.84
C ILE A 241 -3.91 -2.36 16.23
N THR A 242 -2.88 -1.56 16.43
CA THR A 242 -2.67 -0.30 15.69
C THR A 242 -1.32 -0.35 14.96
N THR A 243 -0.91 0.74 14.34
CA THR A 243 0.44 0.84 13.78
C THR A 243 1.53 0.84 14.85
N GLU A 244 1.16 1.08 16.11
CA GLU A 244 2.10 1.36 17.21
C GLU A 244 2.08 0.32 18.32
N GLN A 245 0.99 -0.42 18.48
CA GLN A 245 0.82 -1.34 19.60
C GLN A 245 -0.05 -2.55 19.27
N VAL A 246 0.13 -3.60 20.04
CA VAL A 246 -0.67 -4.82 20.01
C VAL A 246 -1.18 -5.10 21.44
N MET A 247 -2.50 -5.19 21.59
CA MET A 247 -3.13 -5.60 22.83
C MET A 247 -3.67 -7.02 22.65
N LEU A 248 -3.38 -7.91 23.59
CA LEU A 248 -3.86 -9.29 23.63
C LEU A 248 -4.86 -9.47 24.77
N LEU A 249 -5.95 -10.20 24.49
CA LEU A 249 -6.90 -10.66 25.49
C LEU A 249 -7.18 -12.14 25.26
N ASN A 250 -6.81 -12.99 26.19
CA ASN A 250 -7.06 -14.42 26.16
C ASN A 250 -7.09 -15.01 27.58
N LYS A 251 -7.11 -16.33 27.71
CA LYS A 251 -7.08 -17.02 28.99
C LYS A 251 -5.77 -16.78 29.76
N GLU A 252 -4.65 -16.73 29.09
CA GLU A 252 -3.33 -16.53 29.69
C GLU A 252 -3.17 -15.14 30.31
N THR A 253 -3.82 -14.11 29.70
CA THR A 253 -3.87 -12.76 30.25
C THR A 253 -4.90 -12.59 31.37
N GLY A 254 -5.52 -13.70 31.80
CA GLY A 254 -6.57 -13.67 32.83
C GLY A 254 -7.87 -12.97 32.37
N GLY A 255 -8.13 -12.90 31.05
CA GLY A 255 -9.29 -12.24 30.48
C GLY A 255 -9.22 -10.72 30.52
N LYS A 256 -8.06 -10.14 30.66
CA LYS A 256 -7.79 -8.68 30.61
C LYS A 256 -6.92 -8.35 29.41
N TRP A 257 -7.05 -7.12 28.94
CA TRP A 257 -6.15 -6.62 27.91
C TRP A 257 -4.72 -6.47 28.43
N ASP A 258 -3.77 -7.05 27.72
CA ASP A 258 -2.35 -7.02 28.02
C ASP A 258 -1.57 -6.47 26.83
N LEU A 259 -0.69 -5.50 27.10
CA LEU A 259 0.14 -4.86 26.09
C LEU A 259 1.29 -5.79 25.70
N GLN A 260 1.37 -6.13 24.42
CA GLN A 260 2.45 -6.92 23.85
C GLN A 260 3.52 -6.00 23.25
N GLU A 261 4.75 -6.17 23.66
CA GLU A 261 5.87 -5.37 23.16
C GLU A 261 6.43 -5.99 21.88
N PRO A 262 6.46 -5.25 20.76
CA PRO A 262 7.08 -5.73 19.53
C PRO A 262 8.60 -5.69 19.63
N ASP A 263 9.27 -6.64 18.98
CA ASP A 263 10.72 -6.73 18.82
C ASP A 263 11.10 -6.67 17.33
N GLY A 264 12.27 -6.15 17.00
CA GLY A 264 12.72 -6.11 15.60
C GLY A 264 14.07 -5.44 15.37
N LYS A 265 14.73 -5.83 14.28
CA LYS A 265 16.07 -5.38 13.87
C LYS A 265 16.19 -3.85 13.71
N PHE A 266 15.13 -3.21 13.22
CA PHE A 266 15.04 -1.77 13.00
C PHE A 266 14.18 -1.07 14.05
N PHE A 267 13.71 -1.82 15.04
CA PHE A 267 12.88 -1.34 16.12
C PHE A 267 13.76 -0.87 17.26
N LYS A 268 13.77 0.43 17.52
CA LYS A 268 14.24 0.99 18.78
C LYS A 268 13.01 1.46 19.55
N LEU A 269 12.71 0.83 20.67
CA LEU A 269 11.76 1.35 21.65
C LEU A 269 12.18 2.79 21.98
N LYS A 270 11.53 3.76 21.33
CA LYS A 270 11.46 5.10 21.88
C LYS A 270 10.48 5.01 23.03
N GLU A 271 10.86 5.58 24.17
CA GLU A 271 10.07 5.64 25.40
C GLU A 271 8.57 5.76 25.12
N LEU A 272 7.78 4.92 25.79
CA LEU A 272 6.32 4.93 25.77
C LEU A 272 5.76 6.37 25.66
N GLY A 273 5.07 6.65 24.56
CA GLY A 273 4.46 7.95 24.29
C GLY A 273 5.05 8.77 23.15
N LYS A 274 6.13 8.32 22.49
CA LYS A 274 6.62 8.97 21.25
C LYS A 274 6.14 8.19 20.04
N ARG A 275 5.47 8.89 19.11
CA ARG A 275 5.04 8.38 17.81
C ARG A 275 6.14 7.55 17.16
N PHE A 276 5.81 6.33 16.71
CA PHE A 276 6.65 5.58 15.79
C PHE A 276 6.92 6.48 14.58
N GLU A 277 8.18 6.68 14.27
CA GLU A 277 8.54 7.27 13.01
C GLU A 277 8.22 6.23 11.92
N TRP A 278 7.53 6.62 10.87
CA TRP A 278 7.15 5.82 9.71
C TRP A 278 8.34 5.12 9.02
N ASP A 279 9.56 5.49 9.41
CA ASP A 279 10.83 5.05 8.86
C ASP A 279 11.14 3.57 9.10
N GLU A 280 10.59 2.96 10.15
CA GLU A 280 10.96 1.58 10.52
C GLU A 280 10.40 0.55 9.54
N GLY A 281 9.16 0.73 9.08
CA GLY A 281 8.58 -0.11 8.05
C GLY A 281 9.30 0.00 6.71
N GLY A 282 9.78 1.19 6.36
CA GLY A 282 10.55 1.47 5.16
C GLY A 282 11.91 0.78 5.16
N ALA A 283 12.64 0.83 6.29
CA ALA A 283 13.95 0.18 6.40
C ALA A 283 13.85 -1.36 6.32
N GLY A 284 12.87 -1.96 6.99
CA GLY A 284 12.61 -3.40 6.89
C GLY A 284 12.19 -3.83 5.49
N GLN A 285 11.38 -3.02 4.82
CA GLN A 285 10.99 -3.25 3.42
C GLN A 285 12.20 -3.20 2.48
N ALA A 286 13.08 -2.22 2.66
CA ALA A 286 14.29 -2.10 1.85
C ALA A 286 15.28 -3.24 2.13
N ASP A 287 15.46 -3.65 3.38
CA ASP A 287 16.36 -4.76 3.73
C ASP A 287 15.89 -6.08 3.11
N GLU A 288 14.60 -6.39 3.22
CA GLU A 288 14.04 -7.61 2.61
C GLU A 288 14.03 -7.54 1.08
N LEU A 289 13.91 -6.34 0.49
CA LEU A 289 14.05 -6.18 -0.98
C LEU A 289 15.46 -6.54 -1.44
N ALA A 290 16.50 -6.12 -0.71
CA ALA A 290 17.88 -6.51 -1.01
C ALA A 290 18.10 -8.01 -0.82
N ASP A 291 17.55 -8.60 0.24
CA ASP A 291 17.60 -10.05 0.44
C ASP A 291 16.87 -10.82 -0.66
N TRP A 292 15.78 -10.25 -1.18
CA TRP A 292 15.09 -10.83 -2.35
C TRP A 292 15.92 -10.71 -3.63
N ILE A 293 16.60 -9.58 -3.86
CA ILE A 293 17.54 -9.43 -4.99
C ILE A 293 18.63 -10.51 -4.93
N GLU A 294 19.08 -10.85 -3.74
CA GLU A 294 20.10 -11.88 -3.48
C GLU A 294 19.53 -13.32 -3.41
N ASP A 295 18.26 -13.53 -3.72
CA ASP A 295 17.54 -14.82 -3.71
C ASP A 295 17.49 -15.53 -2.34
N LYS A 296 17.65 -14.79 -1.23
CA LYS A 296 17.59 -15.33 0.13
C LYS A 296 16.16 -15.55 0.62
N VAL A 297 15.25 -14.64 0.25
CA VAL A 297 13.83 -14.67 0.62
C VAL A 297 12.96 -14.19 -0.52
N VAL A 298 11.67 -14.46 -0.45
CA VAL A 298 10.67 -13.79 -1.30
C VAL A 298 10.13 -12.61 -0.52
N HIS A 299 10.21 -11.41 -1.09
CA HIS A 299 9.74 -10.19 -0.46
C HIS A 299 8.25 -10.28 -0.08
N ARG A 300 7.91 -10.03 1.18
CA ARG A 300 6.53 -10.18 1.69
C ARG A 300 5.54 -9.22 1.03
N GLY A 301 6.01 -8.08 0.52
CA GLY A 301 5.24 -7.14 -0.30
C GLY A 301 5.36 -7.40 -1.81
N ASN A 302 5.64 -8.64 -2.27
CA ASN A 302 5.73 -8.95 -3.69
C ASN A 302 4.45 -8.60 -4.45
N ALA A 303 4.57 -8.39 -5.76
CA ALA A 303 3.48 -7.88 -6.58
C ALA A 303 2.25 -8.82 -6.65
N GLN A 304 2.40 -10.13 -6.43
CA GLN A 304 1.25 -11.03 -6.37
C GLN A 304 0.35 -10.71 -5.17
N ASN A 305 0.95 -10.41 -4.00
CA ASN A 305 0.20 -9.98 -2.83
C ASN A 305 -0.46 -8.62 -3.07
N GLY A 306 0.25 -7.66 -3.68
CA GLY A 306 -0.32 -6.37 -4.06
C GLY A 306 -1.49 -6.50 -5.05
N TYR A 307 -1.37 -7.37 -6.05
CA TYR A 307 -2.43 -7.65 -7.00
C TYR A 307 -3.68 -8.25 -6.33
N LYS A 308 -3.51 -9.22 -5.43
CA LYS A 308 -4.62 -9.83 -4.70
C LYS A 308 -5.31 -8.83 -3.76
N ALA A 309 -4.56 -7.95 -3.11
CA ALA A 309 -5.12 -6.87 -2.30
C ALA A 309 -5.94 -5.89 -3.16
N LEU A 310 -5.45 -5.53 -4.35
CA LEU A 310 -6.19 -4.70 -5.32
C LEU A 310 -7.45 -5.41 -5.83
N GLN A 311 -7.39 -6.72 -6.11
CA GLN A 311 -8.58 -7.49 -6.49
C GLN A 311 -9.68 -7.42 -5.43
N MET A 312 -9.35 -7.47 -4.14
CA MET A 312 -10.33 -7.38 -3.05
C MET A 312 -11.03 -6.01 -3.03
N ILE A 313 -10.31 -4.91 -3.32
CA ILE A 313 -10.89 -3.58 -3.46
C ILE A 313 -11.86 -3.54 -4.66
N HIS A 314 -11.40 -4.00 -5.82
CA HIS A 314 -12.23 -4.05 -7.01
C HIS A 314 -13.46 -4.94 -6.84
N ALA A 315 -13.37 -5.99 -6.03
CA ALA A 315 -14.50 -6.85 -5.69
C ALA A 315 -15.57 -6.13 -4.86
N VAL A 316 -15.20 -5.18 -3.98
CA VAL A 316 -16.17 -4.33 -3.27
C VAL A 316 -16.95 -3.47 -4.26
N TYR A 317 -16.25 -2.78 -5.18
CA TYR A 317 -16.89 -2.00 -6.23
C TYR A 317 -17.75 -2.85 -7.16
N GLU A 318 -17.26 -4.02 -7.56
CA GLU A 318 -17.99 -4.93 -8.44
C GLU A 318 -19.25 -5.48 -7.75
N SER A 319 -19.16 -5.79 -6.44
CA SER A 319 -20.33 -6.20 -5.64
C SER A 319 -21.38 -5.08 -5.58
N ALA A 320 -20.96 -3.85 -5.35
CA ALA A 320 -21.85 -2.69 -5.38
C ALA A 320 -22.51 -2.49 -6.75
N ARG A 321 -21.75 -2.68 -7.83
CA ARG A 321 -22.23 -2.55 -9.22
C ARG A 321 -23.24 -3.63 -9.61
N MET A 322 -22.98 -4.87 -9.19
CA MET A 322 -23.81 -6.04 -9.55
C MET A 322 -24.93 -6.31 -8.55
N HIS A 323 -24.90 -5.66 -7.37
CA HIS A 323 -25.80 -5.94 -6.24
C HIS A 323 -25.79 -7.40 -5.80
N GLU A 324 -24.62 -8.06 -5.88
CA GLU A 324 -24.45 -9.47 -5.54
C GLU A 324 -23.07 -9.77 -4.92
N LYS A 325 -22.95 -10.99 -4.42
CA LYS A 325 -21.68 -11.54 -3.94
C LYS A 325 -20.73 -11.81 -5.12
N VAL A 326 -19.54 -11.26 -5.08
CA VAL A 326 -18.48 -11.48 -6.08
C VAL A 326 -17.58 -12.63 -5.66
N VAL A 327 -17.55 -13.70 -6.45
CA VAL A 327 -16.62 -14.81 -6.27
C VAL A 327 -15.28 -14.46 -6.91
N MET A 328 -14.21 -14.67 -6.15
CA MET A 328 -12.85 -14.37 -6.62
C MET A 328 -12.33 -15.41 -7.62
N PRO A 329 -11.51 -15.04 -8.59
CA PRO A 329 -10.97 -13.72 -8.85
C PRO A 329 -11.95 -12.81 -9.63
N VAL A 330 -11.86 -11.50 -9.41
CA VAL A 330 -12.60 -10.50 -10.20
C VAL A 330 -12.17 -10.57 -11.67
N ARG A 331 -13.15 -10.55 -12.58
CA ARG A 331 -12.90 -10.64 -14.02
C ARG A 331 -12.89 -9.28 -14.73
N THR A 332 -13.51 -8.28 -14.14
CA THR A 332 -13.57 -6.90 -14.68
C THR A 332 -12.18 -6.27 -14.60
N ARG A 333 -11.62 -5.87 -15.74
CA ARG A 333 -10.24 -5.37 -15.87
C ARG A 333 -10.12 -3.86 -15.72
N VAL A 334 -11.19 -3.13 -15.95
CA VAL A 334 -11.31 -1.69 -15.72
C VAL A 334 -11.77 -1.42 -14.28
N ASN A 335 -11.76 -0.16 -13.85
CA ASN A 335 -12.27 0.17 -12.53
C ASN A 335 -13.81 0.08 -12.51
N PRO A 336 -14.42 -0.79 -11.66
CA PRO A 336 -15.88 -0.91 -11.62
C PRO A 336 -16.58 0.36 -11.12
N LEU A 337 -15.92 1.20 -10.32
CA LEU A 337 -16.47 2.50 -9.92
C LEU A 337 -16.61 3.43 -11.12
N ASP A 338 -15.62 3.46 -12.03
CA ASP A 338 -15.73 4.23 -13.27
C ASP A 338 -16.89 3.77 -14.14
N LEU A 339 -17.12 2.45 -14.24
CA LEU A 339 -18.25 1.91 -14.96
C LEU A 339 -19.60 2.38 -14.38
N MET A 340 -19.74 2.40 -13.06
CA MET A 340 -20.97 2.88 -12.40
C MET A 340 -21.22 4.37 -12.62
N VAL A 341 -20.16 5.18 -12.60
CA VAL A 341 -20.27 6.63 -12.86
C VAL A 341 -20.60 6.90 -14.32
N GLU A 342 -19.89 6.27 -15.24
CA GLU A 342 -20.08 6.49 -16.69
C GLU A 342 -21.40 5.96 -17.22
N SER A 343 -21.97 4.92 -16.60
CA SER A 343 -23.30 4.41 -16.90
C SER A 343 -24.45 5.21 -16.26
N GLY A 344 -24.14 6.22 -15.44
CA GLY A 344 -25.13 7.05 -14.75
C GLY A 344 -25.74 6.44 -13.49
N HIS A 345 -25.26 5.29 -13.01
CA HIS A 345 -25.73 4.67 -11.76
C HIS A 345 -25.33 5.45 -10.51
N LEU A 346 -24.19 6.14 -10.57
CA LEU A 346 -23.67 6.97 -9.48
C LEU A 346 -23.46 8.41 -9.99
N THR A 347 -24.55 9.14 -10.13
CA THR A 347 -24.49 10.56 -10.50
C THR A 347 -24.20 11.39 -9.26
N PRO A 348 -23.09 12.15 -9.22
CA PRO A 348 -22.78 12.99 -8.06
C PRO A 348 -23.81 14.12 -7.90
N GLU A 349 -24.21 14.38 -6.67
CA GLU A 349 -25.13 15.46 -6.28
C GLU A 349 -24.37 16.78 -6.02
N ARG A 350 -23.08 16.70 -5.78
CA ARG A 350 -22.24 17.85 -5.42
C ARG A 350 -20.80 17.69 -5.91
N PRO A 351 -20.08 18.79 -6.20
CA PRO A 351 -18.67 18.75 -6.57
C PRO A 351 -17.84 18.22 -5.43
N GLY A 352 -16.77 17.52 -5.74
CA GLY A 352 -15.78 17.04 -4.79
C GLY A 352 -14.87 18.17 -4.29
N ARG A 353 -14.29 17.95 -3.10
CA ARG A 353 -13.33 18.88 -2.49
C ARG A 353 -12.03 18.97 -3.33
N TYR A 354 -11.69 17.90 -4.05
CA TYR A 354 -10.48 17.80 -4.87
C TYR A 354 -10.79 17.18 -6.23
N ASP A 355 -11.14 17.98 -7.21
CA ASP A 355 -11.06 17.54 -8.60
C ASP A 355 -9.62 17.72 -9.10
N ILE A 356 -8.80 16.72 -8.90
CA ILE A 356 -7.40 16.71 -9.36
C ILE A 356 -7.28 16.96 -10.87
N ARG A 357 -8.28 16.58 -11.65
CA ARG A 357 -8.30 16.86 -13.10
C ARG A 357 -8.36 18.35 -13.35
N ALA A 358 -9.14 19.09 -12.58
CA ALA A 358 -9.22 20.53 -12.67
C ALA A 358 -7.89 21.22 -12.29
N PHE A 359 -7.17 20.67 -11.31
CA PHE A 359 -5.83 21.13 -10.93
C PHE A 359 -4.81 20.88 -12.05
N LEU A 360 -4.77 19.68 -12.61
CA LEU A 360 -3.86 19.33 -13.69
C LEU A 360 -4.10 20.15 -14.94
N LEU A 361 -5.36 20.41 -15.28
CA LEU A 361 -5.73 21.23 -16.44
C LEU A 361 -5.39 22.72 -16.26
N ARG A 362 -5.41 23.23 -15.02
CA ARG A 362 -5.11 24.64 -14.72
C ARG A 362 -3.65 24.89 -14.37
N GLY A 363 -2.85 23.85 -14.20
CA GLY A 363 -1.45 23.97 -13.76
C GLY A 363 -1.30 24.49 -12.32
N GLU A 364 -2.36 24.44 -11.53
CA GLU A 364 -2.35 24.88 -10.13
C GLU A 364 -1.61 23.89 -9.26
N ARG A 365 -0.81 24.35 -8.32
CA ARG A 365 -0.15 23.52 -7.31
C ARG A 365 -1.14 23.16 -6.22
N MET A 366 -1.17 21.89 -5.80
CA MET A 366 -1.82 21.53 -4.54
C MET A 366 -1.01 22.16 -3.41
N THR A 367 -1.55 23.22 -2.80
CA THR A 367 -1.03 23.72 -1.53
C THR A 367 -1.74 22.96 -0.40
N SER A 368 -0.97 22.56 0.62
CA SER A 368 -1.49 21.91 1.82
C SER A 368 -2.35 22.84 2.70
N ASP A 369 -2.57 24.06 2.27
CA ASP A 369 -3.14 25.16 3.04
C ASP A 369 -4.45 25.66 2.40
N THR A 370 -5.43 24.78 2.31
CA THR A 370 -6.82 25.21 2.16
C THR A 370 -7.61 24.62 3.32
N GLU A 371 -7.82 25.50 4.32
CA GLU A 371 -8.78 25.35 5.41
C GLU A 371 -10.18 24.86 4.96
#